data_3765449a825aba03b0d641bd1604a2af
#
_entry.id   3765449a825aba03b0d641bd1604a2af
#
_cell.length_a   1.000
_cell.length_b   1.000
_cell.length_c   1.000
_cell.angle_alpha   90.00
_cell.angle_beta   90.00
_cell.angle_gamma   90.00
#
_symmetry.space_group_name_H-M   'P 1'
#
loop_
_entity.id
_entity.type
_entity.pdbx_description
1 polymer ?
#
loop_
_entity_poly.entity_id
_entity_poly.type
_entity_poly.pdbx_seq_one_letter_code
_entity_poly.pdbx_strand_id
1 'polypeptide(L)'
;LGLGFKILALVVLILGGYLIFNAFITKSRALSFSLNGGENADNDHQETLFWDLKKPIKIKITAPKGIKRYALKVTTKDDLILYEKENLVLDKPKSLEVPLIKPEIMGLEDKCLDYEVHANDWSYANFFNGNKAFFKQEVCVDTIKPSIAILSRSPSIAYGGSAIVIFEALDKNLSQAFVRVKKKDFKAFRLLEFKQRNIFIALVPWSYENKDFKAYVVAKDKANNSNATPLLFKRKTHHMREKDIDISALKDKILKQEIFQNDIEQTLLEMLSHARLKDLEKIQEIALKQGDFYKDFSDFQALKPLNEPFKMTNNFLERRRFLKDDQVLFQFSHLGVDLRPGKDLSLVFDPIIKRVFEGKLDFYGNSLINCYGLGLCVFLAHLKDDKSVGSSGLKLESGLHLGMLLQGVFVRPNEWLNEQWIKTHIIAPIEQAKRLLMKG
;
A
#
# COMPACT_ATOMS: atom_id res chain seq x y z
N LEU A 1 32.54 -23.05 -72.88
CA LEU A 1 32.20 -23.12 -71.46
C LEU A 1 30.79 -23.68 -71.33
N GLY A 2 30.67 -24.96 -70.89
CA GLY A 2 29.46 -25.71 -70.91
C GLY A 2 28.33 -25.12 -70.02
N LEU A 3 27.10 -25.41 -70.30
CA LEU A 3 25.91 -24.95 -69.57
C LEU A 3 26.06 -25.16 -68.05
N GLY A 4 26.73 -26.24 -67.62
CA GLY A 4 27.01 -26.54 -66.19
C GLY A 4 27.86 -25.52 -65.50
N PHE A 5 28.89 -24.94 -66.18
CA PHE A 5 29.73 -23.92 -65.61
C PHE A 5 28.96 -22.57 -65.41
N LYS A 6 28.09 -22.24 -66.36
CA LYS A 6 27.22 -21.04 -66.26
C LYS A 6 26.24 -21.15 -65.11
N ILE A 7 25.64 -22.37 -64.92
CA ILE A 7 24.73 -22.62 -63.78
C ILE A 7 25.51 -22.53 -62.45
N LEU A 8 26.69 -23.15 -62.37
CA LEU A 8 27.51 -23.08 -61.16
C LEU A 8 27.89 -21.64 -60.80
N ALA A 9 28.32 -20.86 -61.81
CA ALA A 9 28.64 -19.45 -61.61
C ALA A 9 27.45 -18.61 -61.15
N LEU A 10 26.25 -18.88 -61.69
CA LEU A 10 25.02 -18.22 -61.27
C LEU A 10 24.66 -18.56 -59.80
N VAL A 11 24.77 -19.86 -59.44
CA VAL A 11 24.51 -20.31 -58.06
C VAL A 11 25.48 -19.69 -57.07
N VAL A 12 26.78 -19.58 -57.44
CA VAL A 12 27.80 -18.91 -56.61
C VAL A 12 27.49 -17.41 -56.45
N LEU A 13 27.05 -16.73 -57.52
CA LEU A 13 26.66 -15.32 -57.48
C LEU A 13 25.38 -15.11 -56.61
N ILE A 14 24.40 -15.99 -56.74
CA ILE A 14 23.18 -15.91 -55.91
C ILE A 14 23.52 -16.17 -54.45
N LEU A 15 24.29 -17.21 -54.13
CA LEU A 15 24.76 -17.50 -52.77
C LEU A 15 25.60 -16.36 -52.19
N GLY A 16 26.51 -15.83 -53.00
CA GLY A 16 27.34 -14.67 -52.62
C GLY A 16 26.47 -13.42 -52.39
N GLY A 17 25.53 -13.15 -53.29
CA GLY A 17 24.56 -12.07 -53.13
C GLY A 17 23.66 -12.24 -51.87
N TYR A 18 23.23 -13.47 -51.63
CA TYR A 18 22.45 -13.78 -50.39
C TYR A 18 23.25 -13.62 -49.10
N LEU A 19 24.50 -14.07 -49.10
CA LEU A 19 25.41 -13.89 -47.95
C LEU A 19 25.73 -12.39 -47.70
N ILE A 20 25.96 -11.65 -48.79
CA ILE A 20 26.18 -10.19 -48.73
C ILE A 20 24.87 -9.51 -48.22
N PHE A 21 23.73 -9.87 -48.78
CA PHE A 21 22.44 -9.33 -48.34
C PHE A 21 22.19 -9.60 -46.85
N ASN A 22 22.40 -10.87 -46.39
CA ASN A 22 22.28 -11.18 -44.96
C ASN A 22 23.30 -10.47 -44.08
N ALA A 23 24.55 -10.25 -44.57
CA ALA A 23 25.57 -9.53 -43.83
C ALA A 23 25.30 -8.03 -43.72
N PHE A 24 24.55 -7.46 -44.66
CA PHE A 24 24.31 -6.00 -44.73
C PHE A 24 22.93 -5.56 -44.35
N ILE A 25 21.89 -6.38 -44.62
CA ILE A 25 20.50 -5.91 -44.58
C ILE A 25 19.69 -6.54 -43.45
N THR A 26 20.03 -7.76 -43.02
CA THR A 26 19.34 -8.35 -41.86
C THR A 26 19.86 -7.68 -40.59
N LYS A 27 19.19 -6.60 -40.15
CA LYS A 27 19.12 -6.23 -38.75
C LYS A 27 18.50 -7.43 -37.99
N SER A 28 19.33 -8.41 -37.59
CA SER A 28 18.86 -9.44 -36.69
C SER A 28 18.31 -8.73 -35.45
N ARG A 29 17.19 -9.20 -34.89
CA ARG A 29 16.66 -8.77 -33.58
C ARG A 29 17.79 -8.86 -32.58
N ALA A 30 18.29 -7.69 -32.31
CA ALA A 30 19.64 -7.52 -31.92
C ALA A 30 19.79 -7.56 -30.40
N LEU A 31 20.74 -6.91 -29.95
CA LEU A 31 21.10 -6.61 -28.58
C LEU A 31 19.93 -5.93 -27.86
N SER A 32 19.60 -6.44 -26.70
CA SER A 32 18.68 -5.80 -25.77
C SER A 32 19.38 -5.56 -24.43
N PHE A 33 18.92 -4.54 -23.73
CA PHE A 33 19.42 -4.17 -22.42
C PHE A 33 18.29 -4.21 -21.41
N SER A 34 18.59 -4.61 -20.17
CA SER A 34 17.64 -4.50 -19.06
C SER A 34 18.39 -4.16 -17.76
N LEU A 35 17.72 -3.41 -16.88
CA LEU A 35 18.27 -3.06 -15.57
C LEU A 35 17.84 -4.08 -14.52
N ASN A 36 18.78 -4.59 -13.74
CA ASN A 36 18.53 -5.50 -12.60
C ASN A 36 17.59 -6.70 -12.93
N GLY A 37 17.57 -7.15 -14.20
CA GLY A 37 16.72 -8.26 -14.64
C GLY A 37 15.25 -7.93 -14.90
N GLY A 38 14.89 -6.63 -14.94
CA GLY A 38 13.56 -6.15 -15.37
C GLY A 38 13.29 -6.33 -16.87
N GLU A 39 12.15 -5.85 -17.37
CA GLU A 39 11.81 -5.84 -18.80
C GLU A 39 12.79 -5.00 -19.61
N ASN A 40 12.86 -5.24 -20.93
CA ASN A 40 13.75 -4.55 -21.84
C ASN A 40 13.60 -3.03 -21.69
N ALA A 41 14.70 -2.36 -21.38
CA ALA A 41 14.72 -0.92 -21.26
C ALA A 41 14.77 -0.29 -22.67
N ASP A 42 13.78 0.51 -23.00
CA ASP A 42 13.72 1.31 -24.21
C ASP A 42 14.45 2.65 -23.97
N ASN A 43 15.27 3.10 -24.91
CA ASN A 43 16.08 4.32 -24.71
C ASN A 43 15.27 5.62 -24.69
N ASP A 44 13.99 5.60 -25.10
CA ASP A 44 13.20 6.82 -25.33
C ASP A 44 12.52 7.40 -24.08
N HIS A 45 12.37 6.62 -22.98
CA HIS A 45 11.71 7.08 -21.74
C HIS A 45 12.32 6.46 -20.49
N GLN A 46 13.60 6.77 -20.21
CA GLN A 46 14.21 6.25 -18.98
C GLN A 46 14.09 7.25 -17.84
N GLU A 47 13.37 6.84 -16.80
CA GLU A 47 13.37 7.58 -15.54
C GLU A 47 14.76 7.58 -14.90
N THR A 48 15.13 8.70 -14.25
CA THR A 48 16.36 8.81 -13.46
C THR A 48 16.40 7.72 -12.39
N LEU A 49 17.47 6.94 -12.39
CA LEU A 49 17.70 5.91 -11.39
C LEU A 49 18.44 6.51 -10.17
N PHE A 50 18.02 6.19 -8.97
CA PHE A 50 18.66 6.61 -7.73
C PHE A 50 19.41 5.44 -7.09
N TRP A 51 20.64 5.66 -6.65
CA TRP A 51 21.53 4.62 -6.14
C TRP A 51 22.12 4.96 -4.78
N ASP A 52 21.84 4.11 -3.78
CA ASP A 52 22.38 4.23 -2.41
C ASP A 52 23.79 3.64 -2.24
N LEU A 53 24.40 3.15 -3.30
CA LEU A 53 25.71 2.48 -3.35
C LEU A 53 25.82 1.18 -2.51
N LYS A 54 24.78 0.76 -1.81
CA LYS A 54 24.82 -0.45 -0.96
C LYS A 54 24.66 -1.73 -1.77
N LYS A 55 23.82 -1.69 -2.79
CA LYS A 55 23.60 -2.82 -3.68
C LYS A 55 24.12 -2.49 -5.08
N PRO A 56 24.86 -3.40 -5.73
CA PRO A 56 25.30 -3.16 -7.10
C PRO A 56 24.10 -3.12 -8.03
N ILE A 57 24.07 -2.12 -8.90
CA ILE A 57 23.15 -2.07 -10.04
C ILE A 57 23.83 -2.78 -11.20
N LYS A 58 23.10 -3.59 -11.94
CA LYS A 58 23.62 -4.34 -13.08
C LYS A 58 22.81 -4.06 -14.33
N ILE A 59 23.50 -3.86 -15.45
CA ILE A 59 22.92 -3.83 -16.78
C ILE A 59 23.11 -5.21 -17.39
N LYS A 60 22.01 -5.88 -17.73
CA LYS A 60 22.03 -7.15 -18.43
C LYS A 60 21.98 -6.89 -19.93
N ILE A 61 23.00 -7.36 -20.65
CA ILE A 61 23.07 -7.34 -22.11
C ILE A 61 22.62 -8.72 -22.60
N THR A 62 21.72 -8.77 -23.58
CA THR A 62 21.29 -10.02 -24.21
C THR A 62 21.50 -9.94 -25.71
N ALA A 63 22.17 -10.95 -26.28
CA ALA A 63 22.47 -11.05 -27.70
C ALA A 63 22.25 -12.49 -28.20
N PRO A 64 21.28 -12.77 -29.07
CA PRO A 64 21.01 -14.13 -29.58
C PRO A 64 22.21 -14.81 -30.26
N LYS A 65 23.08 -14.02 -30.88
CA LYS A 65 24.31 -14.49 -31.55
C LYS A 65 25.55 -14.52 -30.66
N GLY A 66 25.38 -14.19 -29.36
CA GLY A 66 26.46 -14.02 -28.40
C GLY A 66 27.08 -12.62 -28.42
N ILE A 67 27.50 -12.17 -27.24
CA ILE A 67 28.13 -10.86 -27.05
C ILE A 67 29.61 -10.95 -27.45
N LYS A 68 30.05 -10.04 -28.31
CA LYS A 68 31.46 -9.97 -28.83
C LYS A 68 32.32 -9.02 -28.01
N ARG A 69 31.80 -7.85 -27.72
CA ARG A 69 32.44 -6.84 -26.89
C ARG A 69 31.40 -5.91 -26.28
N TYR A 70 31.78 -5.28 -25.20
CA TYR A 70 31.03 -4.18 -24.61
C TYR A 70 31.97 -3.13 -24.07
N ALA A 71 31.52 -1.87 -24.07
CA ALA A 71 32.19 -0.76 -23.43
C ALA A 71 31.25 -0.10 -22.43
N LEU A 72 31.74 0.18 -21.23
CA LEU A 72 31.07 0.97 -20.23
C LEU A 72 31.73 2.33 -20.14
N LYS A 73 30.97 3.40 -20.35
CA LYS A 73 31.39 4.78 -20.21
C LYS A 73 30.57 5.48 -19.17
N VAL A 74 31.19 6.27 -18.31
CA VAL A 74 30.53 7.08 -17.29
C VAL A 74 30.96 8.51 -17.43
N THR A 75 29.99 9.42 -17.57
CA THR A 75 30.25 10.85 -17.75
C THR A 75 29.49 11.68 -16.74
N THR A 76 29.99 12.87 -16.45
CA THR A 76 29.23 13.92 -15.77
C THR A 76 28.23 14.56 -16.74
N LYS A 77 27.34 15.41 -16.23
CA LYS A 77 26.44 16.22 -17.08
C LYS A 77 27.15 17.22 -17.99
N ASP A 78 28.39 17.57 -17.66
CA ASP A 78 29.26 18.45 -18.47
C ASP A 78 30.16 17.64 -19.40
N ASP A 79 29.79 16.40 -19.74
CA ASP A 79 30.50 15.48 -20.64
C ASP A 79 31.94 15.10 -20.22
N LEU A 80 32.33 15.35 -18.96
CA LEU A 80 33.63 14.90 -18.43
C LEU A 80 33.58 13.37 -18.25
N ILE A 81 34.50 12.66 -18.91
CA ILE A 81 34.64 11.21 -18.82
C ILE A 81 35.28 10.88 -17.46
N LEU A 82 34.55 10.13 -16.62
CA LEU A 82 35.04 9.66 -15.34
C LEU A 82 35.55 8.22 -15.40
N TYR A 83 34.99 7.44 -16.32
CA TYR A 83 35.37 6.06 -16.53
C TYR A 83 35.03 5.65 -17.96
N GLU A 84 35.95 4.93 -18.59
CA GLU A 84 35.72 4.29 -19.89
C GLU A 84 36.51 3.00 -19.96
N LYS A 85 35.89 1.90 -20.26
CA LYS A 85 36.54 0.61 -20.43
C LYS A 85 35.82 -0.24 -21.46
N GLU A 86 36.58 -0.75 -22.43
CA GLU A 86 36.11 -1.74 -23.40
C GLU A 86 36.59 -3.13 -23.00
N ASN A 87 35.70 -4.14 -23.15
CA ASN A 87 36.00 -5.53 -22.86
C ASN A 87 35.65 -6.40 -24.06
N LEU A 88 36.57 -7.26 -24.47
CA LEU A 88 36.34 -8.30 -25.47
C LEU A 88 35.87 -9.57 -24.79
N VAL A 89 34.81 -10.20 -25.32
CA VAL A 89 34.17 -11.40 -24.76
C VAL A 89 34.33 -12.56 -25.75
N LEU A 90 35.23 -13.51 -25.44
CA LEU A 90 35.57 -14.61 -26.34
C LEU A 90 34.60 -15.79 -26.26
N ASP A 91 33.97 -16.01 -25.11
CA ASP A 91 33.10 -17.19 -24.81
C ASP A 91 31.70 -17.09 -25.46
N LYS A 92 31.42 -16.02 -26.19
CA LYS A 92 30.14 -15.78 -26.90
C LYS A 92 28.90 -15.97 -26.04
N PRO A 93 28.81 -15.46 -24.81
CA PRO A 93 27.65 -15.63 -23.99
C PRO A 93 26.43 -14.92 -24.61
N LYS A 94 25.28 -15.56 -24.54
CA LYS A 94 24.02 -14.95 -25.01
C LYS A 94 23.47 -13.90 -24.04
N SER A 95 23.97 -13.88 -22.82
CA SER A 95 23.60 -12.91 -21.78
C SER A 95 24.80 -12.61 -20.89
N LEU A 96 25.00 -11.33 -20.56
CA LEU A 96 26.07 -10.86 -19.70
C LEU A 96 25.54 -9.77 -18.76
N GLU A 97 25.88 -9.84 -17.48
CA GLU A 97 25.59 -8.79 -16.51
C GLU A 97 26.83 -7.90 -16.31
N VAL A 98 26.66 -6.62 -16.57
CA VAL A 98 27.69 -5.58 -16.40
C VAL A 98 27.32 -4.76 -15.16
N PRO A 99 28.08 -4.84 -14.07
CA PRO A 99 27.84 -4.00 -12.90
C PRO A 99 28.16 -2.53 -13.22
N LEU A 100 27.33 -1.61 -12.73
CA LEU A 100 27.67 -0.18 -12.73
C LEU A 100 28.85 0.03 -11.78
N ILE A 101 29.81 0.81 -12.25
CA ILE A 101 31.02 1.13 -11.48
C ILE A 101 30.77 2.44 -10.74
N LYS A 102 31.11 2.47 -9.46
CA LYS A 102 31.18 3.71 -8.69
C LYS A 102 32.45 4.45 -9.08
N PRO A 103 32.39 5.62 -9.73
CA PRO A 103 33.58 6.42 -9.99
C PRO A 103 34.22 6.93 -8.69
N GLU A 104 35.54 6.92 -8.64
CA GLU A 104 36.32 7.46 -7.52
C GLU A 104 36.47 8.97 -7.67
N ILE A 105 35.41 9.73 -7.41
CA ILE A 105 35.46 11.20 -7.40
C ILE A 105 35.02 11.73 -6.04
N MET A 106 35.71 12.78 -5.57
CA MET A 106 35.30 13.48 -4.35
C MET A 106 33.93 14.17 -4.57
N GLY A 107 33.05 14.05 -3.60
CA GLY A 107 31.74 14.68 -3.65
C GLY A 107 30.78 14.03 -4.67
N LEU A 108 30.85 12.71 -4.83
CA LEU A 108 29.92 11.92 -5.67
C LEU A 108 28.49 11.96 -5.13
N GLU A 109 28.34 12.21 -3.84
CA GLU A 109 27.02 12.31 -3.18
C GLU A 109 26.20 13.44 -3.81
N ASP A 110 24.92 13.18 -4.06
CA ASP A 110 23.97 14.10 -4.73
C ASP A 110 24.32 14.45 -6.20
N LYS A 111 25.23 13.74 -6.86
CA LYS A 111 25.51 13.93 -8.28
C LYS A 111 24.80 12.91 -9.15
N CYS A 112 24.32 13.39 -10.30
CA CYS A 112 23.79 12.54 -11.37
C CYS A 112 24.85 12.34 -12.44
N LEU A 113 25.04 11.10 -12.87
CA LEU A 113 26.01 10.66 -13.86
C LEU A 113 25.26 9.94 -14.97
N ASP A 114 25.80 10.05 -16.20
CA ASP A 114 25.31 9.31 -17.35
C ASP A 114 26.15 8.04 -17.53
N TYR A 115 25.51 6.89 -17.47
CA TYR A 115 26.10 5.58 -17.74
C TYR A 115 25.69 5.14 -19.13
N GLU A 116 26.68 4.93 -20.00
CA GLU A 116 26.48 4.44 -21.36
C GLU A 116 27.12 3.06 -21.51
N VAL A 117 26.35 2.09 -22.01
CA VAL A 117 26.86 0.77 -22.35
C VAL A 117 26.68 0.56 -23.84
N HIS A 118 27.80 0.42 -24.54
CA HIS A 118 27.84 0.05 -25.95
C HIS A 118 28.13 -1.44 -26.05
N ALA A 119 27.42 -2.17 -26.90
CA ALA A 119 27.65 -3.59 -27.09
C ALA A 119 27.64 -3.97 -28.57
N ASN A 120 28.43 -5.00 -28.92
CA ASN A 120 28.43 -5.63 -30.23
C ASN A 120 28.20 -7.15 -30.06
N ASP A 121 27.52 -7.75 -31.03
CA ASP A 121 27.35 -9.20 -31.09
C ASP A 121 28.30 -9.91 -32.06
N TRP A 122 28.28 -11.27 -32.06
CA TRP A 122 29.05 -12.10 -32.97
C TRP A 122 28.29 -12.36 -34.29
N SER A 123 27.43 -11.46 -34.74
CA SER A 123 26.78 -11.60 -36.04
C SER A 123 27.73 -11.15 -37.18
N TYR A 124 27.38 -11.55 -38.41
CA TYR A 124 28.09 -11.13 -39.61
C TYR A 124 27.74 -9.71 -40.09
N ALA A 125 26.81 -9.04 -39.39
CA ALA A 125 26.44 -7.66 -39.70
C ALA A 125 27.64 -6.71 -39.68
N ASN A 126 27.52 -5.58 -40.39
CA ASN A 126 28.55 -4.55 -40.47
C ASN A 126 29.96 -5.10 -40.81
N PHE A 127 30.09 -5.92 -41.87
CA PHE A 127 31.35 -6.55 -42.29
C PHE A 127 32.01 -7.34 -41.14
N PHE A 128 31.31 -8.27 -40.54
CA PHE A 128 31.78 -9.12 -39.42
C PHE A 128 32.06 -8.36 -38.11
N ASN A 129 31.70 -7.07 -38.03
CA ASN A 129 31.84 -6.30 -36.79
C ASN A 129 30.70 -6.54 -35.82
N GLY A 130 29.58 -7.20 -36.27
CA GLY A 130 28.40 -7.47 -35.49
C GLY A 130 27.39 -6.31 -35.45
N ASN A 131 26.22 -6.59 -34.98
CA ASN A 131 25.24 -5.54 -34.66
C ASN A 131 25.75 -4.71 -33.49
N LYS A 132 25.49 -3.41 -33.55
CA LYS A 132 25.81 -2.48 -32.49
C LYS A 132 24.53 -1.97 -31.86
N ALA A 133 24.53 -1.89 -30.56
CA ALA A 133 23.50 -1.21 -29.79
C ALA A 133 24.13 -0.48 -28.60
N PHE A 134 23.45 0.53 -28.11
CA PHE A 134 23.86 1.25 -26.92
C PHE A 134 22.65 1.44 -25.98
N PHE A 135 22.96 1.63 -24.75
CA PHE A 135 22.02 1.89 -23.67
C PHE A 135 22.58 3.03 -22.83
N LYS A 136 21.76 4.04 -22.53
CA LYS A 136 22.14 5.18 -21.72
C LYS A 136 21.20 5.28 -20.53
N GLN A 137 21.72 5.46 -19.32
CA GLN A 137 20.95 5.59 -18.08
C GLN A 137 21.52 6.72 -17.23
N GLU A 138 20.69 7.67 -16.86
CA GLU A 138 21.01 8.63 -15.83
C GLU A 138 20.90 7.96 -14.46
N VAL A 139 21.96 8.04 -13.65
CA VAL A 139 22.03 7.51 -12.30
C VAL A 139 22.43 8.62 -11.33
N CYS A 140 21.57 8.94 -10.38
CA CYS A 140 21.87 9.88 -9.30
C CYS A 140 22.28 9.12 -8.05
N VAL A 141 23.45 9.42 -7.53
CA VAL A 141 23.92 8.85 -6.26
C VAL A 141 23.28 9.60 -5.10
N ASP A 142 22.58 8.88 -4.25
CA ASP A 142 21.95 9.43 -3.05
C ASP A 142 22.16 8.47 -1.88
N THR A 143 23.03 8.85 -0.96
CA THR A 143 23.37 8.06 0.25
C THR A 143 22.81 8.68 1.52
N ILE A 144 22.14 9.83 1.42
CA ILE A 144 21.60 10.58 2.54
C ILE A 144 20.21 10.04 2.87
N LYS A 145 19.99 9.70 4.15
CA LYS A 145 18.67 9.26 4.60
C LYS A 145 17.73 10.44 4.81
N PRO A 146 16.44 10.29 4.51
CA PRO A 146 15.44 11.29 4.88
C PRO A 146 15.49 11.64 6.38
N SER A 147 15.30 12.90 6.72
CA SER A 147 15.10 13.32 8.11
C SER A 147 13.61 13.42 8.43
N ILE A 148 13.23 13.12 9.69
CA ILE A 148 11.85 13.10 10.16
C ILE A 148 11.72 13.97 11.40
N ALA A 149 10.80 14.94 11.35
CA ALA A 149 10.42 15.77 12.50
C ALA A 149 8.93 15.55 12.83
N ILE A 150 8.63 15.03 14.04
CA ILE A 150 7.26 14.92 14.54
C ILE A 150 6.83 16.30 15.04
N LEU A 151 5.88 16.92 14.34
CA LEU A 151 5.36 18.26 14.67
C LEU A 151 4.33 18.20 15.79
N SER A 152 3.42 17.24 15.72
CA SER A 152 2.39 17.04 16.74
C SER A 152 1.82 15.63 16.67
N ARG A 153 1.20 15.18 17.76
CA ARG A 153 0.53 13.90 17.86
C ARG A 153 -0.53 13.87 18.95
N SER A 154 -1.44 12.92 18.93
CA SER A 154 -2.37 12.65 20.03
C SER A 154 -1.62 12.41 21.35
N PRO A 155 -2.15 12.84 22.49
CA PRO A 155 -1.49 12.67 23.80
C PRO A 155 -1.43 11.21 24.25
N SER A 156 -2.34 10.39 23.80
CA SER A 156 -2.44 8.96 24.17
C SER A 156 -3.07 8.13 23.07
N ILE A 157 -2.91 6.81 23.17
CA ILE A 157 -3.62 5.82 22.36
C ILE A 157 -4.13 4.71 23.28
N ALA A 158 -5.38 4.27 23.06
CA ALA A 158 -5.96 3.15 23.78
C ALA A 158 -5.79 1.83 23.04
N TYR A 159 -5.79 0.71 23.76
CA TYR A 159 -5.84 -0.63 23.16
C TYR A 159 -7.10 -0.77 22.30
N GLY A 160 -6.91 -1.15 21.05
CA GLY A 160 -7.97 -1.17 20.04
C GLY A 160 -8.45 0.22 19.59
N GLY A 161 -7.78 1.29 19.98
CA GLY A 161 -8.17 2.67 19.65
C GLY A 161 -7.32 3.30 18.54
N SER A 162 -7.43 4.62 18.44
CA SER A 162 -6.82 5.43 17.39
C SER A 162 -6.01 6.60 17.95
N ALA A 163 -5.09 7.10 17.14
CA ALA A 163 -4.35 8.34 17.37
C ALA A 163 -4.08 9.04 16.04
N ILE A 164 -3.63 10.30 16.09
CA ILE A 164 -3.15 11.03 14.92
C ILE A 164 -1.70 11.43 15.12
N VAL A 165 -0.96 11.56 14.03
CA VAL A 165 0.38 12.16 13.99
C VAL A 165 0.49 13.09 12.80
N ILE A 166 1.13 14.24 13.00
CA ILE A 166 1.53 15.18 11.97
C ILE A 166 3.05 15.29 12.02
N PHE A 167 3.71 15.13 10.89
CA PHE A 167 5.15 15.11 10.80
C PHE A 167 5.66 15.69 9.49
N GLU A 168 6.90 16.12 9.47
CA GLU A 168 7.63 16.54 8.28
C GLU A 168 8.66 15.48 7.93
N ALA A 169 8.79 15.19 6.63
CA ALA A 169 9.85 14.35 6.08
C ALA A 169 10.67 15.19 5.09
N LEU A 170 11.92 15.46 5.45
CA LEU A 170 12.82 16.31 4.66
C LEU A 170 13.77 15.43 3.86
N ASP A 171 13.64 15.51 2.55
CA ASP A 171 14.50 14.87 1.58
C ASP A 171 14.25 15.46 0.20
N LYS A 172 15.29 15.60 -0.63
CA LYS A 172 15.18 16.11 -2.02
C LYS A 172 14.45 15.11 -2.91
N ASN A 173 14.65 13.83 -2.66
CA ASN A 173 14.20 12.72 -3.49
C ASN A 173 13.20 11.85 -2.74
N LEU A 174 12.41 12.43 -1.82
CA LEU A 174 11.43 11.70 -1.02
C LEU A 174 10.48 10.90 -1.92
N SER A 175 10.39 9.59 -1.65
CA SER A 175 9.51 8.66 -2.37
C SER A 175 8.26 8.35 -1.56
N GLN A 176 8.43 8.00 -0.27
CA GLN A 176 7.34 7.53 0.57
C GLN A 176 7.48 8.05 2.00
N ALA A 177 6.33 8.37 2.61
CA ALA A 177 6.23 8.64 4.04
C ALA A 177 4.97 7.94 4.58
N PHE A 178 5.11 7.20 5.68
CA PHE A 178 4.04 6.39 6.26
C PHE A 178 4.28 6.13 7.76
N VAL A 179 3.28 5.57 8.42
CA VAL A 179 3.41 5.08 9.81
C VAL A 179 3.45 3.58 9.81
N ARG A 180 4.46 2.99 10.44
CA ARG A 180 4.58 1.56 10.67
C ARG A 180 4.15 1.20 12.08
N VAL A 181 3.12 0.36 12.21
CA VAL A 181 2.71 -0.22 13.48
C VAL A 181 3.03 -1.71 13.44
N LYS A 182 4.02 -2.12 14.22
CA LYS A 182 4.61 -3.48 14.16
C LYS A 182 5.08 -3.82 12.73
N LYS A 183 4.34 -4.69 12.02
CA LYS A 183 4.67 -5.16 10.66
C LYS A 183 3.76 -4.57 9.57
N LYS A 184 2.75 -3.76 9.95
CA LYS A 184 1.78 -3.17 9.01
C LYS A 184 2.09 -1.70 8.80
N ASP A 185 2.12 -1.29 7.53
CA ASP A 185 2.32 0.09 7.11
C ASP A 185 0.95 0.77 6.90
N PHE A 186 0.82 1.99 7.41
CA PHE A 186 -0.35 2.84 7.31
C PHE A 186 0.03 4.10 6.55
N LYS A 187 -0.70 4.39 5.49
CA LYS A 187 -0.43 5.53 4.62
C LYS A 187 -0.54 6.83 5.39
N ALA A 188 0.42 7.70 5.17
CA ALA A 188 0.34 9.10 5.53
C ALA A 188 -0.08 9.93 4.31
N PHE A 189 -0.88 10.96 4.54
CA PHE A 189 -1.42 11.83 3.51
C PHE A 189 -0.71 13.18 3.58
N ARG A 190 -0.31 13.71 2.43
CA ARG A 190 0.36 15.01 2.37
C ARG A 190 -0.64 16.13 2.65
N LEU A 191 -0.28 17.07 3.53
CA LEU A 191 -1.04 18.28 3.79
C LEU A 191 -0.84 19.27 2.63
N LEU A 192 -1.86 19.42 1.79
CA LEU A 192 -1.79 20.19 0.55
C LEU A 192 -1.69 21.70 0.77
N GLU A 193 -2.07 22.22 1.93
CA GLU A 193 -1.95 23.63 2.31
C GLU A 193 -0.49 24.08 2.50
N PHE A 194 0.45 23.14 2.72
CA PHE A 194 1.88 23.38 2.86
C PHE A 194 2.69 22.85 1.67
N LYS A 195 2.34 23.27 0.46
CA LYS A 195 2.89 22.72 -0.81
C LYS A 195 4.41 22.72 -0.92
N GLN A 196 5.09 23.69 -0.32
CA GLN A 196 6.55 23.82 -0.37
C GLN A 196 7.27 22.91 0.65
N ARG A 197 6.55 22.30 1.57
CA ARG A 197 7.07 21.43 2.62
C ARG A 197 6.44 20.04 2.52
N ASN A 198 7.20 19.02 2.85
CA ASN A 198 6.72 17.64 2.88
C ASN A 198 6.08 17.32 4.24
N ILE A 199 4.94 17.96 4.51
CA ILE A 199 4.15 17.74 5.73
C ILE A 199 3.13 16.64 5.49
N PHE A 200 3.08 15.68 6.41
CA PHE A 200 2.17 14.54 6.34
C PHE A 200 1.33 14.43 7.61
N ILE A 201 0.12 13.91 7.42
CA ILE A 201 -0.81 13.53 8.47
C ILE A 201 -1.16 12.06 8.34
N ALA A 202 -1.19 11.34 9.45
CA ALA A 202 -1.62 9.94 9.46
C ALA A 202 -2.46 9.62 10.70
N LEU A 203 -3.51 8.84 10.49
CA LEU A 203 -4.22 8.18 11.58
C LEU A 203 -3.52 6.86 11.90
N VAL A 204 -3.37 6.57 13.18
CA VAL A 204 -2.57 5.45 13.71
C VAL A 204 -3.48 4.53 14.51
N PRO A 205 -3.77 3.29 14.08
CA PRO A 205 -4.54 2.35 14.86
C PRO A 205 -3.65 1.53 15.81
N TRP A 206 -4.19 1.19 16.97
CA TRP A 206 -3.68 0.10 17.78
C TRP A 206 -4.60 -1.12 17.60
N SER A 207 -4.22 -2.04 16.70
CA SER A 207 -5.00 -3.25 16.46
C SER A 207 -5.23 -4.04 17.74
N TYR A 208 -6.46 -4.50 17.93
CA TYR A 208 -6.85 -5.37 19.05
C TYR A 208 -6.18 -6.76 19.02
N GLU A 209 -5.63 -7.16 17.87
CA GLU A 209 -4.89 -8.41 17.72
C GLU A 209 -3.51 -8.35 18.37
N ASN A 210 -3.03 -7.16 18.69
CA ASN A 210 -1.68 -6.93 19.21
C ASN A 210 -1.72 -6.30 20.59
N LYS A 211 -1.38 -7.07 21.63
CA LYS A 211 -1.31 -6.57 23.01
C LYS A 211 -0.28 -5.45 23.18
N ASP A 212 0.86 -5.54 22.48
CA ASP A 212 1.91 -4.53 22.55
C ASP A 212 1.79 -3.52 21.40
N PHE A 213 1.96 -2.26 21.75
CA PHE A 213 2.00 -1.18 20.77
C PHE A 213 3.44 -0.71 20.52
N LYS A 214 3.86 -0.76 19.25
CA LYS A 214 5.11 -0.16 18.76
C LYS A 214 4.84 0.46 17.40
N ALA A 215 5.06 1.76 17.29
CA ALA A 215 4.85 2.50 16.06
C ALA A 215 6.04 3.40 15.73
N TYR A 216 6.25 3.62 14.44
CA TYR A 216 7.31 4.47 13.88
C TYR A 216 6.75 5.29 12.74
N VAL A 217 7.16 6.54 12.63
CA VAL A 217 7.08 7.28 11.37
C VAL A 217 8.25 6.84 10.52
N VAL A 218 8.00 6.47 9.27
CA VAL A 218 9.02 6.00 8.34
C VAL A 218 9.00 6.90 7.11
N ALA A 219 10.17 7.32 6.67
CA ALA A 219 10.36 8.00 5.39
C ALA A 219 11.38 7.24 4.54
N LYS A 220 11.13 7.17 3.23
CA LYS A 220 12.03 6.56 2.23
C LYS A 220 12.22 7.52 1.07
N ASP A 221 13.44 7.57 0.54
CA ASP A 221 13.76 8.24 -0.70
C ASP A 221 13.68 7.31 -1.92
N LYS A 222 13.97 7.85 -3.09
CA LYS A 222 14.01 7.10 -4.36
C LYS A 222 15.21 6.14 -4.44
N ALA A 223 16.29 6.38 -3.69
CA ALA A 223 17.44 5.48 -3.59
C ALA A 223 17.23 4.33 -2.59
N ASN A 224 16.04 4.24 -1.96
CA ASN A 224 15.70 3.29 -0.89
C ASN A 224 16.46 3.52 0.44
N ASN A 225 17.11 4.68 0.65
CA ASN A 225 17.52 5.02 1.99
C ASN A 225 16.27 5.26 2.84
N SER A 226 16.29 4.80 4.08
CA SER A 226 15.14 4.92 4.97
C SER A 226 15.55 5.37 6.36
N ASN A 227 14.65 6.13 6.97
CA ASN A 227 14.73 6.52 8.37
C ASN A 227 13.42 6.20 9.08
N ALA A 228 13.50 5.88 10.38
CA ALA A 228 12.36 5.53 11.20
C ALA A 228 12.47 6.21 12.58
N THR A 229 11.51 7.08 12.88
CA THR A 229 11.43 7.79 14.16
C THR A 229 10.34 7.17 15.04
N PRO A 230 10.63 6.78 16.30
CA PRO A 230 9.65 6.17 17.18
C PRO A 230 8.48 7.10 17.47
N LEU A 231 7.25 6.57 17.42
CA LEU A 231 6.02 7.24 17.84
C LEU A 231 5.69 6.84 19.29
N LEU A 232 5.90 7.78 20.21
CA LEU A 232 5.66 7.56 21.63
C LEU A 232 4.31 8.16 22.04
N PHE A 233 3.33 7.30 22.39
CA PHE A 233 2.06 7.68 22.98
C PHE A 233 1.95 7.21 24.43
N LYS A 234 1.22 7.95 25.27
CA LYS A 234 0.75 7.39 26.54
C LYS A 234 -0.25 6.27 26.22
N ARG A 235 0.10 5.04 26.56
CA ARG A 235 -0.76 3.85 26.29
C ARG A 235 -1.82 3.74 27.37
N LYS A 236 -3.07 3.46 26.94
CA LYS A 236 -4.19 3.19 27.84
C LYS A 236 -4.69 1.76 27.55
N THR A 237 -4.75 0.93 28.59
CA THR A 237 -5.37 -0.39 28.52
C THR A 237 -6.79 -0.30 29.03
N HIS A 238 -7.68 -1.11 28.49
CA HIS A 238 -9.04 -1.25 28.95
C HIS A 238 -9.30 -2.70 29.33
N HIS A 239 -10.04 -2.89 30.40
CA HIS A 239 -10.53 -4.21 30.75
C HIS A 239 -11.60 -4.65 29.73
N MET A 240 -11.42 -5.81 29.13
CA MET A 240 -12.40 -6.40 28.21
C MET A 240 -13.47 -7.11 29.04
N ARG A 241 -14.73 -6.80 28.73
CA ARG A 241 -15.87 -7.51 29.34
C ARG A 241 -16.08 -8.82 28.60
N GLU A 242 -16.52 -9.82 29.35
CA GLU A 242 -17.00 -11.09 28.80
C GLU A 242 -18.52 -11.13 28.92
N LYS A 243 -19.17 -11.69 27.92
CA LYS A 243 -20.64 -11.88 27.89
C LYS A 243 -20.93 -13.29 27.46
N ASP A 244 -21.57 -14.03 28.37
CA ASP A 244 -22.04 -15.38 28.10
C ASP A 244 -23.43 -15.33 27.47
N ILE A 245 -23.62 -16.11 26.43
CA ILE A 245 -24.81 -16.16 25.62
C ILE A 245 -25.23 -17.64 25.53
N ASP A 246 -26.27 -18.02 26.22
CA ASP A 246 -26.84 -19.35 26.12
C ASP A 246 -27.56 -19.52 24.78
N ILE A 247 -27.08 -20.49 23.97
CA ILE A 247 -27.68 -20.80 22.67
C ILE A 247 -29.11 -21.30 22.81
N SER A 248 -29.41 -22.05 23.85
CA SER A 248 -30.76 -22.57 24.09
C SER A 248 -31.75 -21.44 24.32
N ALA A 249 -31.37 -20.40 25.07
CA ALA A 249 -32.20 -19.21 25.29
C ALA A 249 -32.37 -18.32 24.05
N LEU A 250 -31.45 -18.42 23.08
CA LEU A 250 -31.54 -17.71 21.80
C LEU A 250 -32.47 -18.37 20.80
N LYS A 251 -32.75 -19.67 20.94
CA LYS A 251 -33.51 -20.49 19.99
C LYS A 251 -34.82 -19.82 19.57
N ASP A 252 -35.61 -19.37 20.50
CA ASP A 252 -36.91 -18.75 20.24
C ASP A 252 -36.81 -17.37 19.55
N LYS A 253 -35.73 -16.64 19.82
CA LYS A 253 -35.45 -15.36 19.14
C LYS A 253 -34.95 -15.56 17.71
N ILE A 254 -34.18 -16.61 17.49
CA ILE A 254 -33.55 -16.93 16.22
C ILE A 254 -34.56 -17.55 15.26
N LEU A 255 -35.45 -18.41 15.73
CA LEU A 255 -36.54 -19.02 14.94
C LEU A 255 -37.48 -17.99 14.27
N LYS A 256 -37.57 -16.79 14.84
CA LYS A 256 -38.35 -15.68 14.27
C LYS A 256 -37.63 -14.96 13.13
N GLN A 257 -36.36 -15.29 12.88
CA GLN A 257 -35.59 -14.71 11.79
C GLN A 257 -35.62 -15.67 10.59
N GLU A 258 -35.97 -15.16 9.40
CA GLU A 258 -36.15 -15.95 8.15
C GLU A 258 -34.93 -16.75 7.69
N ILE A 259 -33.80 -16.62 8.40
CA ILE A 259 -32.49 -17.20 8.03
C ILE A 259 -32.41 -18.69 8.40
N PHE A 260 -33.22 -19.16 9.34
CA PHE A 260 -33.08 -20.49 9.91
C PHE A 260 -34.23 -21.42 9.46
N GLN A 261 -33.92 -22.34 8.54
CA GLN A 261 -34.92 -23.28 8.00
C GLN A 261 -34.80 -24.72 8.51
N ASN A 262 -33.62 -25.13 9.06
CA ASN A 262 -33.33 -26.50 9.48
C ASN A 262 -32.68 -26.57 10.88
N ASP A 263 -31.50 -27.19 11.02
CA ASP A 263 -30.79 -27.26 12.29
C ASP A 263 -30.27 -25.89 12.73
N ILE A 264 -30.89 -25.32 13.77
CA ILE A 264 -30.60 -23.97 14.28
C ILE A 264 -29.17 -23.87 14.82
N GLU A 265 -28.72 -24.92 15.54
CA GLU A 265 -27.40 -24.91 16.17
C GLU A 265 -26.30 -24.92 15.11
N GLN A 266 -26.39 -25.83 14.14
CA GLN A 266 -25.44 -25.92 13.06
C GLN A 266 -25.44 -24.65 12.21
N THR A 267 -26.60 -24.12 11.86
CA THR A 267 -26.73 -22.86 11.11
C THR A 267 -26.15 -21.68 11.89
N LEU A 268 -26.38 -21.59 13.20
CA LEU A 268 -25.85 -20.55 14.06
C LEU A 268 -24.31 -20.62 14.12
N LEU A 269 -23.74 -21.82 14.30
CA LEU A 269 -22.30 -22.01 14.32
C LEU A 269 -21.67 -21.64 12.98
N GLU A 270 -22.29 -21.99 11.87
CA GLU A 270 -21.82 -21.61 10.52
C GLU A 270 -21.85 -20.08 10.33
N MET A 271 -22.93 -19.43 10.72
CA MET A 271 -23.06 -17.96 10.68
C MET A 271 -22.00 -17.27 11.54
N LEU A 272 -21.75 -17.75 12.76
CA LEU A 272 -20.77 -17.16 13.68
C LEU A 272 -19.32 -17.38 13.23
N SER A 273 -19.01 -18.54 12.64
CA SER A 273 -17.66 -18.90 12.24
C SER A 273 -17.31 -18.48 10.80
N HIS A 274 -18.03 -18.97 9.80
CA HIS A 274 -17.68 -18.75 8.39
C HIS A 274 -18.27 -17.46 7.83
N ALA A 275 -19.60 -17.27 7.92
CA ALA A 275 -20.24 -16.10 7.32
C ALA A 275 -19.71 -14.79 7.93
N ARG A 276 -19.55 -14.75 9.26
CA ARG A 276 -19.01 -13.58 9.96
C ARG A 276 -17.58 -13.27 9.53
N LEU A 277 -16.68 -14.25 9.43
CA LEU A 277 -15.29 -14.02 9.03
C LEU A 277 -15.19 -13.53 7.58
N LYS A 278 -15.94 -14.14 6.68
CA LYS A 278 -16.03 -13.70 5.27
C LYS A 278 -16.52 -12.25 5.15
N ASP A 279 -17.54 -11.89 5.92
CA ASP A 279 -18.03 -10.51 5.95
C ASP A 279 -16.97 -9.54 6.47
N LEU A 280 -16.26 -9.89 7.56
CA LEU A 280 -15.19 -9.06 8.11
C LEU A 280 -14.06 -8.82 7.12
N GLU A 281 -13.60 -9.85 6.40
CA GLU A 281 -12.58 -9.73 5.36
C GLU A 281 -13.05 -8.77 4.25
N LYS A 282 -14.27 -8.91 3.78
CA LYS A 282 -14.87 -8.02 2.78
C LYS A 282 -14.97 -6.58 3.26
N ILE A 283 -15.43 -6.36 4.50
CA ILE A 283 -15.52 -5.02 5.11
C ILE A 283 -14.14 -4.37 5.20
N GLN A 284 -13.13 -5.12 5.67
CA GLN A 284 -11.74 -4.64 5.81
C GLN A 284 -11.13 -4.29 4.44
N GLU A 285 -11.36 -5.11 3.43
CA GLU A 285 -10.87 -4.88 2.07
C GLU A 285 -11.49 -3.61 1.46
N ILE A 286 -12.81 -3.44 1.58
CA ILE A 286 -13.52 -2.24 1.10
C ILE A 286 -13.00 -0.99 1.80
N ALA A 287 -12.93 -1.01 3.13
CA ALA A 287 -12.45 0.12 3.92
C ALA A 287 -10.99 0.49 3.59
N LEU A 288 -10.12 -0.50 3.37
CA LEU A 288 -8.73 -0.29 3.00
C LEU A 288 -8.61 0.38 1.62
N LYS A 289 -9.33 -0.11 0.61
CA LYS A 289 -9.24 0.39 -0.77
C LYS A 289 -9.95 1.72 -0.97
N GLN A 290 -11.12 1.91 -0.37
CA GLN A 290 -12.01 3.02 -0.67
C GLN A 290 -11.85 4.22 0.28
N GLY A 291 -11.30 4.01 1.46
CA GLY A 291 -11.00 5.08 2.44
C GLY A 291 -9.70 5.85 2.12
N ASP A 292 -8.98 5.48 1.08
CA ASP A 292 -7.66 6.01 0.72
C ASP A 292 -7.75 7.33 -0.05
N PHE A 293 -8.24 8.39 0.60
CA PHE A 293 -8.26 9.76 0.07
C PHE A 293 -7.94 10.76 1.17
N TYR A 294 -7.39 11.91 0.77
CA TYR A 294 -7.14 13.02 1.70
C TYR A 294 -8.42 13.77 2.01
N LYS A 295 -8.60 14.15 3.29
CA LYS A 295 -9.55 15.14 3.77
C LYS A 295 -8.91 15.91 4.91
N ASP A 296 -9.18 17.21 5.01
CA ASP A 296 -8.81 18.01 6.19
C ASP A 296 -9.72 17.63 7.37
N PHE A 297 -9.10 17.32 8.51
CA PHE A 297 -9.78 16.97 9.75
C PHE A 297 -9.74 18.11 10.79
N SER A 298 -9.40 19.33 10.39
CA SER A 298 -9.31 20.49 11.30
C SER A 298 -10.65 20.85 11.94
N ASP A 299 -11.75 20.57 11.24
CA ASP A 299 -13.13 20.80 11.67
C ASP A 299 -13.94 19.51 11.89
N PHE A 300 -13.24 18.37 12.02
CA PHE A 300 -13.91 17.08 12.18
C PHE A 300 -14.73 17.04 13.47
N GLN A 301 -15.98 16.62 13.35
CA GLN A 301 -16.91 16.51 14.48
C GLN A 301 -17.13 15.05 14.90
N ALA A 302 -17.54 14.84 16.13
CA ALA A 302 -17.95 13.53 16.61
C ALA A 302 -19.13 13.00 15.78
N LEU A 303 -19.07 11.71 15.45
CA LEU A 303 -20.09 11.08 14.63
C LEU A 303 -21.42 11.02 15.39
N LYS A 304 -22.49 11.38 14.71
CA LYS A 304 -23.87 11.30 15.20
C LYS A 304 -24.67 10.42 14.23
N PRO A 305 -24.60 9.08 14.35
CA PRO A 305 -25.18 8.16 13.37
C PRO A 305 -26.72 8.12 13.40
N LEU A 306 -27.36 8.67 14.45
CA LEU A 306 -28.80 8.67 14.67
C LEU A 306 -29.32 10.08 14.97
N ASN A 307 -30.54 10.38 14.56
CA ASN A 307 -31.20 11.68 14.81
C ASN A 307 -31.46 11.95 16.30
N GLU A 308 -31.70 10.91 17.07
CA GLU A 308 -32.02 11.01 18.49
C GLU A 308 -30.87 10.51 19.37
N PRO A 309 -30.87 10.87 20.66
CA PRO A 309 -29.98 10.24 21.64
C PRO A 309 -30.15 8.73 21.65
N PHE A 310 -29.05 8.02 21.77
CA PHE A 310 -29.00 6.57 21.78
C PHE A 310 -28.36 6.03 23.04
N LYS A 311 -28.76 4.82 23.43
CA LYS A 311 -28.09 4.07 24.49
C LYS A 311 -27.14 3.05 23.88
N MET A 312 -25.88 3.07 24.32
CA MET A 312 -24.94 2.02 23.98
C MET A 312 -25.20 0.77 24.79
N THR A 313 -25.50 -0.34 24.13
CA THR A 313 -25.89 -1.59 24.78
C THR A 313 -24.74 -2.58 24.87
N ASN A 314 -23.87 -2.61 23.86
CA ASN A 314 -22.70 -3.48 23.81
C ASN A 314 -21.45 -2.68 23.42
N ASN A 315 -20.30 -3.15 23.89
CA ASN A 315 -19.05 -2.43 23.74
C ASN A 315 -18.11 -3.10 22.72
N PHE A 316 -17.20 -2.29 22.20
CA PHE A 316 -16.09 -2.77 21.37
C PHE A 316 -15.15 -3.67 22.19
N LEU A 317 -14.73 -4.78 21.58
CA LEU A 317 -13.92 -5.85 22.15
C LEU A 317 -14.58 -6.60 23.33
N GLU A 318 -15.89 -6.51 23.50
CA GLU A 318 -16.60 -7.41 24.38
C GLU A 318 -16.46 -8.84 23.84
N ARG A 319 -15.95 -9.75 24.69
CA ARG A 319 -15.80 -11.17 24.33
C ARG A 319 -17.14 -11.86 24.49
N ARG A 320 -17.76 -12.25 23.40
CA ARG A 320 -19.01 -13.00 23.37
C ARG A 320 -18.69 -14.49 23.34
N ARG A 321 -19.10 -15.22 24.38
CA ARG A 321 -18.97 -16.67 24.49
C ARG A 321 -20.37 -17.30 24.32
N PHE A 322 -20.48 -18.20 23.39
CA PHE A 322 -21.73 -18.92 23.10
C PHE A 322 -21.66 -20.27 23.78
N LEU A 323 -22.58 -20.51 24.73
CA LEU A 323 -22.58 -21.68 25.58
C LEU A 323 -23.78 -22.57 25.27
N LYS A 324 -23.59 -23.89 25.44
CA LYS A 324 -24.62 -24.91 25.54
C LYS A 324 -24.23 -25.83 26.67
N ASP A 325 -25.16 -26.10 27.60
CA ASP A 325 -24.93 -26.93 28.78
C ASP A 325 -23.61 -26.53 29.50
N ASP A 326 -23.43 -25.23 29.74
CA ASP A 326 -22.24 -24.59 30.34
C ASP A 326 -20.91 -24.77 29.59
N GLN A 327 -20.92 -25.40 28.43
CA GLN A 327 -19.72 -25.53 27.58
C GLN A 327 -19.67 -24.43 26.53
N VAL A 328 -18.46 -23.80 26.37
CA VAL A 328 -18.23 -22.80 25.36
C VAL A 328 -18.05 -23.48 23.99
N LEU A 329 -19.04 -23.34 23.11
CA LEU A 329 -19.00 -23.88 21.75
C LEU A 329 -18.25 -22.92 20.80
N PHE A 330 -18.42 -21.62 20.99
CA PHE A 330 -17.82 -20.61 20.13
C PHE A 330 -17.59 -19.30 20.88
N GLN A 331 -16.55 -18.54 20.49
CA GLN A 331 -16.31 -17.21 21.04
C GLN A 331 -15.70 -16.27 20.02
N PHE A 332 -16.03 -14.98 20.14
CA PHE A 332 -15.38 -13.92 19.35
C PHE A 332 -15.42 -12.57 20.06
N SER A 333 -14.56 -11.64 19.63
CA SER A 333 -14.61 -10.25 20.08
C SER A 333 -15.57 -9.44 19.22
N HIS A 334 -16.42 -8.65 19.84
CA HIS A 334 -17.35 -7.75 19.18
C HIS A 334 -16.59 -6.54 18.58
N LEU A 335 -16.59 -6.40 17.25
CA LEU A 335 -15.80 -5.41 16.53
C LEU A 335 -16.59 -4.12 16.19
N GLY A 336 -17.43 -3.70 17.13
CA GLY A 336 -18.23 -2.49 17.02
C GLY A 336 -18.85 -2.12 18.36
N VAL A 337 -19.82 -1.23 18.31
CA VAL A 337 -20.75 -0.93 19.40
C VAL A 337 -22.17 -1.12 18.89
N ASP A 338 -23.06 -1.56 19.77
CA ASP A 338 -24.49 -1.65 19.44
C ASP A 338 -25.21 -0.46 20.08
N LEU A 339 -25.88 0.33 19.24
CA LEU A 339 -26.59 1.54 19.62
C LEU A 339 -28.09 1.29 19.55
N ARG A 340 -28.79 1.46 20.66
CA ARG A 340 -30.25 1.38 20.71
C ARG A 340 -30.79 2.80 20.58
N PRO A 341 -31.46 3.14 19.46
CA PRO A 341 -32.15 4.42 19.30
C PRO A 341 -33.38 4.50 20.19
N GLY A 342 -33.92 5.68 20.35
CA GLY A 342 -35.22 5.92 20.97
C GLY A 342 -36.37 5.49 20.07
N LYS A 343 -37.23 6.43 19.65
CA LYS A 343 -38.35 6.20 18.73
C LYS A 343 -37.98 6.35 17.26
N ASP A 344 -37.10 7.30 16.94
CA ASP A 344 -36.63 7.55 15.57
C ASP A 344 -35.49 6.60 15.21
N LEU A 345 -35.72 5.77 14.20
CA LEU A 345 -34.76 4.80 13.68
C LEU A 345 -33.95 5.34 12.49
N SER A 346 -34.12 6.63 12.17
CA SER A 346 -33.46 7.23 11.01
C SER A 346 -31.98 7.43 11.22
N LEU A 347 -31.20 7.08 10.19
CA LEU A 347 -29.75 7.30 10.15
C LEU A 347 -29.45 8.74 9.74
N VAL A 348 -28.43 9.32 10.35
CA VAL A 348 -27.88 10.61 9.97
C VAL A 348 -26.58 10.41 9.21
N PHE A 349 -26.44 11.08 8.07
CA PHE A 349 -25.22 11.08 7.27
C PHE A 349 -24.68 12.50 7.14
N ASP A 350 -23.38 12.66 7.39
CA ASP A 350 -22.67 13.86 7.04
C ASP A 350 -22.66 13.99 5.50
N PRO A 351 -23.09 15.14 4.91
CA PRO A 351 -23.11 15.32 3.46
C PRO A 351 -21.74 15.23 2.80
N ILE A 352 -20.66 15.30 3.56
CA ILE A 352 -19.28 15.20 3.07
C ILE A 352 -18.79 13.73 2.98
N ILE A 353 -19.59 12.76 3.41
CA ILE A 353 -19.25 11.34 3.42
C ILE A 353 -19.24 10.76 2.01
N LYS A 354 -18.25 9.91 1.74
CA LYS A 354 -18.23 9.02 0.59
C LYS A 354 -18.80 7.67 0.97
N ARG A 355 -20.02 7.33 0.50
CA ARG A 355 -20.54 5.96 0.57
C ARG A 355 -19.73 5.07 -0.37
N VAL A 356 -19.16 3.99 0.16
CA VAL A 356 -18.28 3.08 -0.59
C VAL A 356 -18.86 1.67 -0.69
N PHE A 357 -19.83 1.34 0.15
CA PHE A 357 -20.56 0.09 0.10
C PHE A 357 -21.99 0.27 0.60
N GLU A 358 -22.92 -0.35 -0.10
CA GLU A 358 -24.30 -0.54 0.27
C GLU A 358 -24.73 -1.92 -0.23
N GLY A 359 -25.22 -2.78 0.67
CA GLY A 359 -25.62 -4.11 0.26
C GLY A 359 -25.84 -5.05 1.43
N LYS A 360 -26.18 -6.30 1.10
CA LYS A 360 -26.41 -7.37 2.07
C LYS A 360 -25.13 -8.16 2.31
N LEU A 361 -24.84 -8.41 3.57
CA LEU A 361 -23.81 -9.30 4.07
C LEU A 361 -24.46 -10.52 4.72
N ASP A 362 -23.75 -11.64 4.76
CA ASP A 362 -24.34 -12.91 5.21
C ASP A 362 -24.66 -12.88 6.70
N PHE A 363 -23.71 -12.43 7.53
CA PHE A 363 -23.87 -12.30 8.99
C PHE A 363 -24.49 -10.98 9.39
N TYR A 364 -23.99 -9.85 8.84
CA TYR A 364 -24.38 -8.50 9.26
C TYR A 364 -25.67 -7.99 8.60
N GLY A 365 -26.22 -8.68 7.59
CA GLY A 365 -27.42 -8.27 6.88
C GLY A 365 -27.23 -7.01 6.05
N ASN A 366 -28.28 -6.21 5.90
CA ASN A 366 -28.19 -4.94 5.17
C ASN A 366 -27.23 -4.00 5.86
N SER A 367 -26.25 -3.53 5.11
CA SER A 367 -25.08 -2.85 5.65
C SER A 367 -24.63 -1.71 4.76
N LEU A 368 -23.99 -0.71 5.38
CA LEU A 368 -23.38 0.44 4.73
C LEU A 368 -21.93 0.60 5.18
N ILE A 369 -21.06 1.07 4.29
CA ILE A 369 -19.73 1.57 4.66
C ILE A 369 -19.59 2.99 4.08
N ASN A 370 -19.35 3.94 4.96
CA ASN A 370 -19.11 5.34 4.61
C ASN A 370 -17.71 5.74 5.06
N CYS A 371 -16.92 6.39 4.18
CA CYS A 371 -15.55 6.78 4.49
C CYS A 371 -15.41 8.30 4.57
N TYR A 372 -14.60 8.75 5.54
CA TYR A 372 -14.37 10.17 5.86
C TYR A 372 -13.04 10.71 5.34
N GLY A 373 -12.20 9.87 4.78
CA GLY A 373 -10.83 10.20 4.37
C GLY A 373 -9.78 9.79 5.41
N LEU A 374 -8.51 9.95 5.08
CA LEU A 374 -7.35 9.47 5.86
C LEU A 374 -7.44 7.98 6.24
N GLY A 375 -8.20 7.20 5.48
CA GLY A 375 -8.45 5.79 5.75
C GLY A 375 -9.50 5.50 6.82
N LEU A 376 -10.20 6.53 7.34
CA LEU A 376 -11.26 6.37 8.34
C LEU A 376 -12.59 6.04 7.67
N CYS A 377 -13.20 4.92 8.06
CA CYS A 377 -14.52 4.49 7.60
C CYS A 377 -15.40 4.05 8.77
N VAL A 378 -16.71 4.27 8.64
CA VAL A 378 -17.74 3.74 9.52
C VAL A 378 -18.49 2.62 8.82
N PHE A 379 -18.70 1.53 9.52
CA PHE A 379 -19.49 0.38 9.11
C PHE A 379 -20.79 0.35 9.92
N LEU A 380 -21.93 0.35 9.24
CA LEU A 380 -23.27 0.28 9.83
C LEU A 380 -23.95 -1.00 9.37
N ALA A 381 -24.55 -1.74 10.29
CA ALA A 381 -25.16 -3.04 9.98
C ALA A 381 -26.49 -3.26 10.69
N HIS A 382 -27.18 -4.33 10.31
CA HIS A 382 -28.52 -4.73 10.75
C HIS A 382 -29.59 -3.68 10.38
N LEU A 383 -29.47 -3.12 9.17
CA LEU A 383 -30.37 -2.08 8.69
C LEU A 383 -31.66 -2.69 8.11
N LYS A 384 -32.74 -1.93 8.10
CA LYS A 384 -33.94 -2.23 7.33
C LYS A 384 -33.71 -1.89 5.86
N ASP A 385 -33.19 -0.68 5.64
CA ASP A 385 -32.82 -0.09 4.36
C ASP A 385 -31.60 0.82 4.54
N ASP A 386 -31.26 1.64 3.54
CA ASP A 386 -30.12 2.56 3.57
C ASP A 386 -30.32 3.78 4.49
N LYS A 387 -31.52 3.97 5.06
CA LYS A 387 -31.90 5.15 5.83
C LYS A 387 -32.36 4.86 7.24
N SER A 388 -32.60 3.59 7.58
CA SER A 388 -33.20 3.24 8.87
C SER A 388 -32.62 1.97 9.50
N VAL A 389 -32.59 1.96 10.83
CA VAL A 389 -32.21 0.79 11.64
C VAL A 389 -33.28 -0.29 11.50
N GLY A 390 -32.83 -1.53 11.32
CA GLY A 390 -33.71 -2.68 11.12
C GLY A 390 -33.29 -3.90 11.92
N SER A 391 -33.56 -5.07 11.35
CA SER A 391 -33.28 -6.37 11.96
C SER A 391 -32.76 -7.41 10.93
N SER A 392 -32.13 -6.96 9.87
CA SER A 392 -31.56 -7.87 8.88
C SER A 392 -30.29 -8.58 9.39
N GLY A 393 -29.97 -9.73 8.84
CA GLY A 393 -28.84 -10.55 9.27
C GLY A 393 -29.05 -11.24 10.62
N LEU A 394 -27.98 -11.83 11.18
CA LEU A 394 -28.01 -12.44 12.49
C LEU A 394 -27.95 -11.38 13.59
N LYS A 395 -29.08 -11.00 14.12
CA LYS A 395 -29.22 -9.98 15.17
C LYS A 395 -29.50 -10.59 16.53
N LEU A 396 -28.52 -10.52 17.40
CA LEU A 396 -28.61 -11.03 18.76
C LEU A 396 -29.39 -10.09 19.70
N GLU A 397 -29.28 -8.76 19.45
CA GLU A 397 -29.97 -7.71 20.22
C GLU A 397 -30.52 -6.62 19.29
N SER A 398 -31.53 -5.88 19.73
CA SER A 398 -32.09 -4.75 18.98
C SER A 398 -31.14 -3.54 18.97
N GLY A 399 -30.89 -2.94 17.84
CA GLY A 399 -30.07 -1.74 17.72
C GLY A 399 -29.28 -1.67 16.40
N LEU A 400 -28.58 -0.60 16.21
CA LEU A 400 -27.65 -0.39 15.11
C LEU A 400 -26.27 -0.93 15.52
N HIS A 401 -25.70 -1.82 14.73
CA HIS A 401 -24.28 -2.16 14.87
C HIS A 401 -23.43 -1.10 14.17
N LEU A 402 -22.50 -0.50 14.89
CA LEU A 402 -21.57 0.48 14.38
C LEU A 402 -20.13 0.03 14.61
N GLY A 403 -19.42 -0.26 13.54
CA GLY A 403 -17.98 -0.53 13.51
C GLY A 403 -17.22 0.69 12.98
N MET A 404 -15.98 0.88 13.44
CA MET A 404 -15.06 1.88 12.90
C MET A 404 -13.82 1.18 12.36
N LEU A 405 -13.35 1.61 11.20
CA LEU A 405 -12.15 1.07 10.58
C LEU A 405 -11.17 2.18 10.23
N LEU A 406 -9.90 1.88 10.38
CA LEU A 406 -8.78 2.73 10.01
C LEU A 406 -7.85 1.96 9.07
N GLN A 407 -7.88 2.30 7.78
CA GLN A 407 -7.15 1.56 6.74
C GLN A 407 -7.32 0.03 6.88
N GLY A 408 -8.58 -0.41 6.99
CA GLY A 408 -8.95 -1.82 7.12
C GLY A 408 -8.74 -2.45 8.50
N VAL A 409 -8.33 -1.69 9.52
CA VAL A 409 -8.20 -2.18 10.90
C VAL A 409 -9.37 -1.69 11.73
N PHE A 410 -10.09 -2.60 12.38
CA PHE A 410 -11.15 -2.22 13.31
C PHE A 410 -10.58 -1.49 14.52
N VAL A 411 -11.17 -0.32 14.83
CA VAL A 411 -10.79 0.54 15.94
C VAL A 411 -12.00 0.89 16.80
N ARG A 412 -11.76 1.39 18.00
CA ARG A 412 -12.77 1.71 19.03
C ARG A 412 -13.74 2.80 18.56
N PRO A 413 -15.03 2.51 18.32
CA PRO A 413 -16.02 3.50 17.89
C PRO A 413 -16.30 4.58 18.92
N ASN A 414 -16.23 4.23 20.22
CA ASN A 414 -16.50 5.16 21.34
C ASN A 414 -15.65 6.43 21.27
N GLU A 415 -14.44 6.34 20.72
CA GLU A 415 -13.54 7.48 20.53
C GLU A 415 -14.13 8.47 19.53
N TRP A 416 -14.65 7.97 18.41
CA TRP A 416 -15.18 8.76 17.31
C TRP A 416 -16.61 9.29 17.55
N LEU A 417 -17.32 8.76 18.53
CA LEU A 417 -18.62 9.23 19.01
C LEU A 417 -18.49 10.29 20.12
N ASN A 418 -17.26 10.59 20.60
CA ASN A 418 -17.01 11.47 21.75
C ASN A 418 -16.39 12.79 21.33
N GLU A 419 -17.13 13.89 21.49
CA GLU A 419 -16.70 15.25 21.11
C GLU A 419 -15.41 15.68 21.84
N GLN A 420 -15.28 15.37 23.14
CA GLN A 420 -14.12 15.73 23.92
C GLN A 420 -12.87 14.97 23.46
N TRP A 421 -13.04 13.69 23.11
CA TRP A 421 -11.93 12.90 22.56
C TRP A 421 -11.48 13.44 21.20
N ILE A 422 -12.41 13.78 20.29
CA ILE A 422 -12.12 14.39 18.99
C ILE A 422 -11.33 15.69 19.18
N LYS A 423 -11.80 16.60 20.06
CA LYS A 423 -11.09 17.86 20.35
C LYS A 423 -9.65 17.62 20.80
N THR A 424 -9.43 16.67 21.73
CA THR A 424 -8.12 16.46 22.35
C THR A 424 -7.18 15.58 21.54
N HIS A 425 -7.71 14.60 20.77
CA HIS A 425 -6.90 13.62 20.08
C HIS A 425 -6.77 13.87 18.58
N ILE A 426 -7.68 14.63 17.97
CA ILE A 426 -7.67 14.94 16.53
C ILE A 426 -7.42 16.42 16.28
N ILE A 427 -8.32 17.29 16.74
CA ILE A 427 -8.28 18.74 16.43
C ILE A 427 -7.05 19.41 17.03
N ALA A 428 -6.84 19.26 18.35
CA ALA A 428 -5.73 19.95 19.04
C ALA A 428 -4.34 19.61 18.46
N PRO A 429 -4.00 18.34 18.12
CA PRO A 429 -2.76 18.04 17.41
C PRO A 429 -2.64 18.73 16.05
N ILE A 430 -3.71 18.78 15.25
CA ILE A 430 -3.70 19.43 13.93
C ILE A 430 -3.43 20.93 14.11
N GLU A 431 -4.18 21.60 15.00
CA GLU A 431 -3.97 23.02 15.29
C GLU A 431 -2.58 23.33 15.85
N GLN A 432 -2.03 22.45 16.69
CA GLN A 432 -0.67 22.59 17.20
C GLN A 432 0.34 22.56 16.06
N ALA A 433 0.24 21.58 15.16
CA ALA A 433 1.12 21.49 13.99
C ALA A 433 1.00 22.73 13.09
N LYS A 434 -0.23 23.17 12.78
CA LYS A 434 -0.47 24.38 11.97
C LYS A 434 0.18 25.62 12.61
N ARG A 435 0.03 25.80 13.92
CA ARG A 435 0.68 26.92 14.64
C ARG A 435 2.22 26.88 14.58
N LEU A 436 2.83 25.69 14.64
CA LEU A 436 4.28 25.54 14.48
C LEU A 436 4.74 25.90 13.07
N LEU A 437 4.00 25.45 12.06
CA LEU A 437 4.30 25.69 10.64
C LEU A 437 4.12 27.16 10.20
N MET A 438 3.25 27.92 10.87
CA MET A 438 3.02 29.35 10.57
C MET A 438 4.05 30.28 11.26
N LYS A 439 4.79 29.78 12.24
CA LYS A 439 5.80 30.57 12.98
C LYS A 439 7.22 30.40 12.46
N GLY A 440 7.49 29.40 11.66
CA GLY A 440 8.78 29.11 11.01
C GLY A 440 8.70 29.30 9.52
#